data_072e57563c13771fb684244d3d4c053c
#
_entry.id   072e57563c13771fb684244d3d4c053c
#
_cell.length_a   1.000
_cell.length_b   1.000
_cell.length_c   1.000
_cell.angle_alpha   90.00
_cell.angle_beta   90.00
_cell.angle_gamma   90.00
#
_symmetry.space_group_name_H-M   'P 1'
#
loop_
_entity.id
_entity.type
_entity.pdbx_description
1 polymer ?
#
loop_
_entity_poly.entity_id
_entity_poly.type
_entity_poly.pdbx_seq_one_letter_code
_entity_poly.pdbx_strand_id
1 'polypeptide(L)'
;MLCGGVLYFRLGPGHNLLPWTLGLTTGAPVLVGILNRSRQRAFVAAISAAESAERAARAEARTAVLTERSRIARDVHDVLAHSLAGINMQLELADALIDTGDLGRVREANQKAHSMVKESLKQAQWTVHALREDALPLVETLTAMLDTSGHRDALTVTGTVREVPSRVTQNLLRIAQESLTNAARHAPGGEVRVELTFGAASTTLSIRNGPATRMVSTGAGSGMGLIGMRERVALLEGTITAGPVTEGPDAGGWQVEAVIPG
;
A
#
# COMPACT_ATOMS: atom_id res chain seq x y z
N MET A 1 59.03 17.44 -23.26
CA MET A 1 60.34 16.76 -23.10
C MET A 1 61.11 16.62 -24.42
N LEU A 2 60.55 16.32 -25.57
CA LEU A 2 61.23 16.24 -26.87
C LEU A 2 61.97 17.54 -27.30
N CYS A 3 61.35 18.72 -27.10
CA CYS A 3 61.98 20.01 -27.41
C CYS A 3 63.25 20.33 -26.58
N GLY A 4 63.27 19.92 -25.33
CA GLY A 4 64.44 20.13 -24.45
C GLY A 4 65.64 19.29 -24.88
N GLY A 5 65.42 18.07 -25.31
CA GLY A 5 66.48 17.17 -25.83
C GLY A 5 67.06 17.65 -27.13
N VAL A 6 66.26 18.17 -28.06
CA VAL A 6 66.74 18.71 -29.35
C VAL A 6 67.57 20.00 -29.13
N LEU A 7 67.17 20.87 -28.20
CA LEU A 7 67.92 22.08 -27.88
C LEU A 7 69.25 21.76 -27.18
N TYR A 8 69.29 20.76 -26.31
CA TYR A 8 70.53 20.28 -25.68
C TYR A 8 71.58 19.82 -26.71
N PHE A 9 71.12 19.09 -27.71
CA PHE A 9 72.01 18.56 -28.75
C PHE A 9 72.61 19.64 -29.67
N ARG A 10 71.88 20.79 -29.87
CA ARG A 10 72.35 21.92 -30.68
C ARG A 10 73.24 22.95 -29.97
N LEU A 11 73.03 23.14 -28.66
CA LEU A 11 73.70 24.21 -27.89
C LEU A 11 75.00 23.77 -27.15
N GLY A 12 75.26 22.43 -27.14
CA GLY A 12 76.47 21.85 -26.54
C GLY A 12 76.52 21.89 -24.99
N PRO A 13 77.55 21.27 -24.36
CA PRO A 13 77.55 20.93 -22.94
C PRO A 13 77.71 22.12 -22.00
N GLY A 14 77.83 23.37 -22.51
CA GLY A 14 78.03 24.57 -21.68
C GLY A 14 76.73 25.19 -21.12
N HIS A 15 75.53 24.74 -21.52
CA HIS A 15 74.26 25.30 -21.13
C HIS A 15 73.31 24.25 -20.48
N ASN A 16 73.83 23.57 -19.48
CA ASN A 16 73.22 22.37 -18.91
C ASN A 16 71.74 22.48 -18.42
N LEU A 17 71.26 23.65 -18.16
CA LEU A 17 69.90 23.84 -17.62
C LEU A 17 68.92 24.53 -18.60
N LEU A 18 69.42 25.31 -19.57
CA LEU A 18 68.59 26.12 -20.47
C LEU A 18 67.59 25.32 -21.33
N PRO A 19 67.96 24.19 -21.93
CA PRO A 19 67.01 23.38 -22.68
C PRO A 19 65.90 22.75 -21.82
N TRP A 20 66.24 22.35 -20.59
CA TRP A 20 65.31 21.78 -19.66
C TRP A 20 64.30 22.80 -19.09
N THR A 21 64.82 24.02 -18.77
CA THR A 21 63.96 25.09 -18.31
C THR A 21 63.02 25.59 -19.40
N LEU A 22 63.49 25.71 -20.66
CA LEU A 22 62.60 26.02 -21.80
C LEU A 22 61.58 24.95 -22.06
N GLY A 23 61.94 23.67 -21.98
CA GLY A 23 61.01 22.56 -22.13
C GLY A 23 59.97 22.53 -21.02
N LEU A 24 60.33 22.84 -19.80
CA LEU A 24 59.45 22.85 -18.65
C LEU A 24 58.49 24.06 -18.67
N THR A 25 58.99 25.26 -19.04
CA THR A 25 58.18 26.50 -19.09
C THR A 25 57.17 26.47 -20.25
N THR A 26 57.50 25.83 -21.37
CA THR A 26 56.59 25.71 -22.53
C THR A 26 55.69 24.50 -22.46
N GLY A 27 56.21 23.36 -22.01
CA GLY A 27 55.47 22.07 -21.96
C GLY A 27 54.49 21.95 -20.79
N ALA A 28 54.89 22.46 -19.60
CA ALA A 28 54.03 22.36 -18.42
C ALA A 28 52.68 23.09 -18.57
N PRO A 29 52.57 24.31 -19.07
CA PRO A 29 51.26 24.97 -19.28
C PRO A 29 50.37 24.23 -20.28
N VAL A 30 50.96 23.65 -21.35
CA VAL A 30 50.23 22.87 -22.33
C VAL A 30 49.63 21.59 -21.70
N LEU A 31 50.49 20.92 -20.92
CA LEU A 31 50.02 19.71 -20.20
C LEU A 31 48.92 20.04 -19.19
N VAL A 32 49.06 21.08 -18.40
CA VAL A 32 48.03 21.55 -17.47
C VAL A 32 46.75 21.92 -18.21
N GLY A 33 46.87 22.60 -19.35
CA GLY A 33 45.70 22.94 -20.19
C GLY A 33 44.95 21.70 -20.73
N ILE A 34 45.70 20.69 -21.16
CA ILE A 34 45.11 19.42 -21.64
C ILE A 34 44.40 18.69 -20.46
N LEU A 35 45.08 18.59 -19.32
CA LEU A 35 44.53 17.94 -18.14
C LEU A 35 43.29 18.67 -17.62
N ASN A 36 43.31 19.98 -17.59
CA ASN A 36 42.15 20.78 -17.17
C ASN A 36 40.97 20.64 -18.12
N ARG A 37 41.21 20.66 -19.43
CA ARG A 37 40.16 20.40 -20.45
C ARG A 37 39.62 18.99 -20.32
N SER A 38 40.46 17.99 -20.07
CA SER A 38 40.03 16.61 -19.87
C SER A 38 39.13 16.48 -18.64
N ARG A 39 39.55 17.09 -17.53
CA ARG A 39 38.75 17.14 -16.29
C ARG A 39 37.40 17.83 -16.48
N GLN A 40 37.38 18.98 -17.15
CA GLN A 40 36.15 19.72 -17.43
C GLN A 40 35.17 18.87 -18.32
N ARG A 41 35.72 18.21 -19.35
CA ARG A 41 34.90 17.33 -20.21
C ARG A 41 34.34 16.15 -19.43
N ALA A 42 35.15 15.52 -18.59
CA ALA A 42 34.72 14.42 -17.72
C ALA A 42 33.64 14.88 -16.72
N PHE A 43 33.79 16.09 -16.15
CA PHE A 43 32.82 16.65 -15.23
C PHE A 43 31.47 16.96 -15.92
N VAL A 44 31.50 17.61 -17.08
CA VAL A 44 30.27 17.88 -17.87
C VAL A 44 29.59 16.58 -18.30
N ALA A 45 30.38 15.59 -18.75
CA ALA A 45 29.86 14.27 -19.10
C ALA A 45 29.22 13.55 -17.91
N ALA A 46 29.83 13.65 -16.72
CA ALA A 46 29.27 13.06 -15.50
C ALA A 46 27.94 13.72 -15.10
N ILE A 47 27.82 15.05 -15.19
CA ILE A 47 26.56 15.76 -14.92
C ILE A 47 25.48 15.32 -15.92
N SER A 48 25.79 15.33 -17.21
CA SER A 48 24.82 14.93 -18.24
C SER A 48 24.38 13.47 -18.11
N ALA A 49 25.29 12.58 -17.70
CA ALA A 49 24.97 11.19 -17.40
C ALA A 49 24.07 11.07 -16.16
N ALA A 50 24.34 11.82 -15.10
CA ALA A 50 23.51 11.85 -13.90
C ALA A 50 22.08 12.34 -14.20
N GLU A 51 21.95 13.45 -14.96
CA GLU A 51 20.64 13.99 -15.37
C GLU A 51 19.87 13.01 -16.27
N SER A 52 20.55 12.31 -17.18
CA SER A 52 19.90 11.31 -18.03
C SER A 52 19.46 10.09 -17.25
N ALA A 53 20.25 9.63 -16.28
CA ALA A 53 19.88 8.55 -15.36
C ALA A 53 18.67 8.93 -14.50
N GLU A 54 18.63 10.16 -13.97
CA GLU A 54 17.48 10.64 -13.20
C GLU A 54 16.21 10.73 -14.06
N ARG A 55 16.32 11.23 -15.30
CA ARG A 55 15.17 11.26 -16.23
C ARG A 55 14.67 9.86 -16.56
N ALA A 56 15.59 8.91 -16.79
CA ALA A 56 15.24 7.51 -17.04
C ALA A 56 14.53 6.89 -15.84
N ALA A 57 15.07 7.06 -14.63
CA ALA A 57 14.45 6.55 -13.40
C ALA A 57 13.04 7.13 -13.17
N ARG A 58 12.85 8.44 -13.42
CA ARG A 58 11.52 9.06 -13.34
C ARG A 58 10.55 8.52 -14.41
N ALA A 59 11.04 8.25 -15.61
CA ALA A 59 10.22 7.66 -16.68
C ALA A 59 9.83 6.21 -16.35
N GLU A 60 10.75 5.42 -15.83
CA GLU A 60 10.47 4.05 -15.37
C GLU A 60 9.45 4.03 -14.23
N ALA A 61 9.61 4.91 -13.23
CA ALA A 61 8.66 5.03 -12.13
C ALA A 61 7.25 5.37 -12.64
N ARG A 62 7.12 6.34 -13.57
CA ARG A 62 5.83 6.67 -14.19
C ARG A 62 5.23 5.49 -14.96
N THR A 63 6.05 4.77 -15.70
CA THR A 63 5.59 3.60 -16.45
C THR A 63 5.12 2.49 -15.51
N ALA A 64 5.83 2.24 -14.43
CA ALA A 64 5.42 1.28 -13.40
C ALA A 64 4.06 1.63 -12.78
N VAL A 65 3.85 2.91 -12.43
CA VAL A 65 2.55 3.40 -11.91
C VAL A 65 1.42 3.21 -12.94
N LEU A 66 1.64 3.55 -14.20
CA LEU A 66 0.63 3.38 -15.26
C LEU A 66 0.31 1.90 -15.52
N THR A 67 1.32 1.05 -15.49
CA THR A 67 1.15 -0.40 -15.65
C THR A 67 0.34 -0.98 -14.49
N GLU A 68 0.66 -0.57 -13.26
CA GLU A 68 -0.09 -0.99 -12.07
C GLU A 68 -1.54 -0.50 -12.11
N ARG A 69 -1.79 0.76 -12.47
CA ARG A 69 -3.15 1.28 -12.67
C ARG A 69 -3.93 0.48 -13.72
N SER A 70 -3.29 0.12 -14.82
CA SER A 70 -3.91 -0.71 -15.87
C SER A 70 -4.22 -2.12 -15.38
N ARG A 71 -3.34 -2.71 -14.57
CA ARG A 71 -3.56 -4.01 -13.94
C ARG A 71 -4.78 -3.97 -13.01
N ILE A 72 -4.80 -2.99 -12.10
CA ILE A 72 -5.90 -2.83 -11.14
C ILE A 72 -7.23 -2.56 -11.86
N ALA A 73 -7.24 -1.72 -12.90
CA ALA A 73 -8.45 -1.48 -13.68
C ALA A 73 -9.01 -2.76 -14.31
N ARG A 74 -8.13 -3.67 -14.73
CA ARG A 74 -8.51 -4.98 -15.27
C ARG A 74 -9.05 -5.89 -14.17
N ASP A 75 -8.37 -5.96 -13.03
CA ASP A 75 -8.80 -6.75 -11.87
C ASP A 75 -10.19 -6.30 -11.37
N VAL A 76 -10.45 -4.96 -11.33
CA VAL A 76 -11.78 -4.40 -11.02
C VAL A 76 -12.81 -4.83 -12.07
N HIS A 77 -12.46 -4.71 -13.34
CA HIS A 77 -13.37 -5.07 -14.43
C HIS A 77 -13.77 -6.56 -14.37
N ASP A 78 -12.81 -7.44 -14.11
CA ASP A 78 -13.03 -8.89 -14.02
C ASP A 78 -13.93 -9.24 -12.84
N VAL A 79 -13.71 -8.61 -11.68
CA VAL A 79 -14.57 -8.80 -10.49
C VAL A 79 -15.99 -8.30 -10.76
N LEU A 80 -16.13 -7.10 -11.36
CA LEU A 80 -17.44 -6.55 -11.68
C LEU A 80 -18.19 -7.40 -12.74
N ALA A 81 -17.49 -7.83 -13.78
CA ALA A 81 -18.06 -8.68 -14.83
C ALA A 81 -18.57 -10.00 -14.27
N HIS A 82 -17.77 -10.66 -13.41
CA HIS A 82 -18.17 -11.90 -12.76
C HIS A 82 -19.40 -11.71 -11.85
N SER A 83 -19.40 -10.63 -11.08
CA SER A 83 -20.52 -10.32 -10.17
C SER A 83 -21.81 -10.01 -10.93
N LEU A 84 -21.71 -9.22 -12.01
CA LEU A 84 -22.86 -8.89 -12.88
C LEU A 84 -23.45 -10.15 -13.52
N ALA A 85 -22.60 -11.06 -13.99
CA ALA A 85 -23.07 -12.35 -14.54
C ALA A 85 -23.82 -13.17 -13.49
N GLY A 86 -23.33 -13.23 -12.25
CA GLY A 86 -24.02 -13.92 -11.16
C GLY A 86 -25.34 -13.26 -10.77
N ILE A 87 -25.41 -11.93 -10.74
CA ILE A 87 -26.64 -11.17 -10.49
C ILE A 87 -27.67 -11.48 -11.58
N ASN A 88 -27.27 -11.42 -12.87
CA ASN A 88 -28.15 -11.70 -13.98
C ASN A 88 -28.74 -13.11 -13.89
N MET A 89 -27.91 -14.12 -13.56
CA MET A 89 -28.38 -15.50 -13.34
C MET A 89 -29.42 -15.58 -12.21
N GLN A 90 -29.27 -14.83 -11.10
CA GLN A 90 -30.28 -14.85 -10.03
C GLN A 90 -31.59 -14.17 -10.45
N LEU A 91 -31.49 -13.09 -11.27
CA LEU A 91 -32.70 -12.45 -11.82
C LEU A 91 -33.42 -13.32 -12.84
N GLU A 92 -32.70 -13.99 -13.73
CA GLU A 92 -33.29 -14.99 -14.66
C GLU A 92 -33.95 -16.15 -13.90
N LEU A 93 -33.34 -16.60 -12.81
CA LEU A 93 -33.96 -17.61 -11.95
C LEU A 93 -35.24 -17.08 -11.29
N ALA A 94 -35.21 -15.82 -10.81
CA ALA A 94 -36.41 -15.20 -10.22
C ALA A 94 -37.54 -15.09 -11.24
N ASP A 95 -37.27 -14.68 -12.47
CA ASP A 95 -38.25 -14.60 -13.56
C ASP A 95 -38.87 -15.99 -13.87
N ALA A 96 -38.04 -17.01 -14.03
CA ALA A 96 -38.51 -18.38 -14.27
C ALA A 96 -39.38 -18.93 -13.11
N LEU A 97 -39.10 -18.49 -11.86
CA LEU A 97 -39.89 -18.90 -10.69
C LEU A 97 -41.23 -18.15 -10.56
N ILE A 98 -41.34 -16.93 -11.14
CA ILE A 98 -42.62 -16.20 -11.22
C ILE A 98 -43.65 -17.01 -12.01
N ASP A 99 -43.23 -17.57 -13.13
CA ASP A 99 -44.10 -18.39 -13.99
C ASP A 99 -44.61 -19.64 -13.28
N THR A 100 -43.88 -20.15 -12.28
CA THR A 100 -44.29 -21.31 -11.47
C THR A 100 -45.14 -20.94 -10.25
N GLY A 101 -45.30 -19.66 -9.94
CA GLY A 101 -46.03 -19.15 -8.78
C GLY A 101 -45.33 -19.33 -7.43
N ASP A 102 -44.03 -19.74 -7.39
CA ASP A 102 -43.26 -19.95 -6.16
C ASP A 102 -42.66 -18.64 -5.67
N LEU A 103 -43.51 -17.79 -5.08
CA LEU A 103 -43.12 -16.47 -4.55
C LEU A 103 -42.05 -16.54 -3.42
N GLY A 104 -41.96 -17.68 -2.73
CA GLY A 104 -40.93 -17.88 -1.69
C GLY A 104 -39.54 -17.91 -2.30
N ARG A 105 -39.36 -18.75 -3.33
CA ARG A 105 -38.07 -18.87 -4.05
C ARG A 105 -37.73 -17.63 -4.88
N VAL A 106 -38.75 -16.94 -5.43
CA VAL A 106 -38.54 -15.62 -6.10
C VAL A 106 -37.91 -14.63 -5.13
N ARG A 107 -38.46 -14.56 -3.91
CA ARG A 107 -37.91 -13.65 -2.88
C ARG A 107 -36.46 -14.00 -2.48
N GLU A 108 -36.18 -15.30 -2.35
CA GLU A 108 -34.80 -15.77 -2.04
C GLU A 108 -33.82 -15.41 -3.15
N ALA A 109 -34.13 -15.66 -4.42
CA ALA A 109 -33.29 -15.31 -5.57
C ALA A 109 -33.04 -13.80 -5.64
N ASN A 110 -34.07 -12.98 -5.40
CA ASN A 110 -33.94 -11.53 -5.40
C ASN A 110 -33.09 -11.02 -4.22
N GLN A 111 -33.23 -11.59 -3.03
CA GLN A 111 -32.38 -11.27 -1.88
C GLN A 111 -30.91 -11.62 -2.15
N LYS A 112 -30.66 -12.74 -2.82
CA LYS A 112 -29.32 -13.17 -3.19
C LYS A 112 -28.69 -12.25 -4.23
N ALA A 113 -29.44 -11.85 -5.26
CA ALA A 113 -29.01 -10.84 -6.22
C ALA A 113 -28.66 -9.52 -5.51
N HIS A 114 -29.51 -9.07 -4.59
CA HIS A 114 -29.29 -7.83 -3.85
C HIS A 114 -28.03 -7.88 -2.96
N SER A 115 -27.76 -9.01 -2.31
CA SER A 115 -26.54 -9.21 -1.53
C SER A 115 -25.28 -9.19 -2.40
N MET A 116 -25.34 -9.78 -3.61
CA MET A 116 -24.25 -9.76 -4.57
C MET A 116 -23.95 -8.34 -5.08
N VAL A 117 -24.97 -7.53 -5.36
CA VAL A 117 -24.81 -6.11 -5.73
C VAL A 117 -24.09 -5.35 -4.63
N LYS A 118 -24.52 -5.48 -3.37
CA LYS A 118 -23.89 -4.81 -2.23
C LYS A 118 -22.44 -5.19 -2.07
N GLU A 119 -22.11 -6.46 -2.18
CA GLU A 119 -20.73 -6.95 -2.05
C GLU A 119 -19.85 -6.46 -3.21
N SER A 120 -20.34 -6.49 -4.45
CA SER A 120 -19.62 -6.03 -5.63
C SER A 120 -19.34 -4.52 -5.58
N LEU A 121 -20.31 -3.71 -5.16
CA LEU A 121 -20.13 -2.27 -4.98
C LEU A 121 -19.08 -1.97 -3.91
N LYS A 122 -19.15 -2.68 -2.80
CA LYS A 122 -18.18 -2.57 -1.71
C LYS A 122 -16.77 -2.92 -2.20
N GLN A 123 -16.61 -4.01 -2.94
CA GLN A 123 -15.34 -4.43 -3.49
C GLN A 123 -14.77 -3.44 -4.54
N ALA A 124 -15.63 -2.90 -5.42
CA ALA A 124 -15.23 -1.89 -6.39
C ALA A 124 -14.78 -0.57 -5.72
N GLN A 125 -15.52 -0.11 -4.72
CA GLN A 125 -15.14 1.08 -3.93
C GLN A 125 -13.77 0.89 -3.27
N TRP A 126 -13.50 -0.27 -2.69
CA TRP A 126 -12.21 -0.57 -2.08
C TRP A 126 -11.06 -0.55 -3.07
N THR A 127 -11.28 -1.08 -4.27
CA THR A 127 -10.22 -1.11 -5.29
C THR A 127 -9.91 0.30 -5.81
N VAL A 128 -10.92 1.16 -5.94
CA VAL A 128 -10.74 2.58 -6.31
C VAL A 128 -10.04 3.36 -5.18
N HIS A 129 -10.36 3.10 -3.92
CA HIS A 129 -9.65 3.72 -2.79
C HIS A 129 -8.19 3.28 -2.68
N ALA A 130 -7.88 2.03 -3.03
CA ALA A 130 -6.50 1.53 -3.08
C ALA A 130 -5.65 2.21 -4.18
N LEU A 131 -6.27 2.85 -5.17
CA LEU A 131 -5.62 3.59 -6.26
C LEU A 131 -5.28 5.05 -5.90
N ARG A 132 -5.88 5.60 -4.84
CA ARG A 132 -5.49 6.92 -4.35
C ARG A 132 -4.19 6.78 -3.57
N GLU A 133 -3.10 7.21 -4.17
CA GLU A 133 -1.77 7.29 -3.58
C GLU A 133 -1.67 8.30 -2.42
N ASP A 134 -2.66 9.14 -2.24
CA ASP A 134 -2.75 10.00 -1.07
C ASP A 134 -2.96 9.10 0.15
N ALA A 135 -1.96 9.07 1.02
CA ALA A 135 -2.00 8.35 2.28
C ALA A 135 -3.28 8.74 3.03
N LEU A 136 -4.30 7.85 2.97
CA LEU A 136 -5.52 8.07 3.73
C LEU A 136 -5.10 8.14 5.20
N PRO A 137 -5.35 9.23 5.91
CA PRO A 137 -5.00 9.31 7.33
C PRO A 137 -5.73 8.17 8.05
N LEU A 138 -4.97 7.23 8.60
CA LEU A 138 -5.53 6.01 9.21
C LEU A 138 -6.58 6.33 10.27
N VAL A 139 -6.29 7.30 11.13
CA VAL A 139 -7.19 7.73 12.23
C VAL A 139 -8.50 8.30 11.69
N GLU A 140 -8.42 9.22 10.72
CA GLU A 140 -9.62 9.87 10.14
C GLU A 140 -10.50 8.86 9.41
N THR A 141 -9.90 7.97 8.64
CA THR A 141 -10.64 6.95 7.89
C THR A 141 -11.28 5.93 8.82
N LEU A 142 -10.58 5.53 9.89
CA LEU A 142 -11.12 4.63 10.91
C LEU A 142 -12.29 5.28 11.68
N THR A 143 -12.16 6.56 12.03
CA THR A 143 -13.23 7.35 12.66
C THR A 143 -14.47 7.41 11.76
N ALA A 144 -14.32 7.74 10.49
CA ALA A 144 -15.43 7.78 9.54
C ALA A 144 -16.10 6.41 9.36
N MET A 145 -15.31 5.32 9.37
CA MET A 145 -15.83 3.95 9.31
C MET A 145 -16.68 3.62 10.54
N LEU A 146 -16.23 3.99 11.74
CA LEU A 146 -16.94 3.78 12.98
C LEU A 146 -18.22 4.62 13.06
N ASP A 147 -18.19 5.86 12.61
CA ASP A 147 -19.36 6.72 12.47
C ASP A 147 -20.43 6.07 11.60
N THR A 148 -20.03 5.58 10.43
CA THR A 148 -20.95 4.95 9.46
C THR A 148 -21.54 3.64 9.99
N SER A 149 -20.79 2.92 10.84
CA SER A 149 -21.24 1.66 11.46
C SER A 149 -22.02 1.85 12.77
N GLY A 150 -22.24 3.12 13.21
CA GLY A 150 -22.99 3.45 14.42
C GLY A 150 -22.18 3.34 15.72
N HIS A 151 -20.85 3.34 15.62
CA HIS A 151 -19.92 3.20 16.76
C HIS A 151 -19.01 4.44 16.90
N ARG A 152 -19.58 5.64 16.81
CA ARG A 152 -18.86 6.94 16.77
C ARG A 152 -17.80 7.11 17.85
N ASP A 153 -18.12 6.74 19.09
CA ASP A 153 -17.28 6.97 20.26
C ASP A 153 -16.42 5.74 20.63
N ALA A 154 -16.35 4.76 19.75
CA ALA A 154 -15.66 3.49 20.03
C ALA A 154 -14.13 3.57 19.87
N LEU A 155 -13.56 4.62 19.24
CA LEU A 155 -12.14 4.72 18.95
C LEU A 155 -11.37 5.39 20.07
N THR A 156 -10.33 4.70 20.54
CA THR A 156 -9.28 5.26 21.39
C THR A 156 -7.95 5.22 20.63
N VAL A 157 -7.28 6.37 20.57
CA VAL A 157 -5.94 6.46 19.91
C VAL A 157 -4.91 6.74 20.99
N THR A 158 -3.84 5.94 21.01
CA THR A 158 -2.73 6.05 21.96
C THR A 158 -1.39 6.16 21.27
N GLY A 159 -0.43 6.83 21.89
CA GLY A 159 0.89 7.11 21.31
C GLY A 159 0.91 8.35 20.42
N THR A 160 2.05 8.59 19.78
CA THR A 160 2.22 9.74 18.87
C THR A 160 1.76 9.34 17.47
N VAL A 161 0.68 9.98 17.01
CA VAL A 161 0.15 9.76 15.66
C VAL A 161 1.24 10.08 14.62
N ARG A 162 1.50 9.15 13.73
CA ARG A 162 2.48 9.25 12.64
C ARG A 162 1.89 8.78 11.33
N GLU A 163 2.51 9.17 10.24
CA GLU A 163 2.18 8.60 8.94
C GLU A 163 2.53 7.11 8.93
N VAL A 164 1.59 6.33 8.45
CA VAL A 164 1.71 4.88 8.29
C VAL A 164 1.72 4.58 6.79
N PRO A 165 2.60 3.71 6.31
CA PRO A 165 2.63 3.35 4.90
C PRO A 165 1.24 2.95 4.38
N SER A 166 0.87 3.40 3.18
CA SER A 166 -0.47 3.18 2.61
C SER A 166 -0.89 1.70 2.61
N ARG A 167 0.07 0.79 2.39
CA ARG A 167 -0.17 -0.65 2.44
C ARG A 167 -0.57 -1.13 3.85
N VAL A 168 0.04 -0.59 4.89
CA VAL A 168 -0.28 -0.91 6.29
C VAL A 168 -1.65 -0.34 6.65
N THR A 169 -1.89 0.94 6.31
CA THR A 169 -3.18 1.62 6.51
C THR A 169 -4.34 0.83 5.88
N GLN A 170 -4.21 0.43 4.62
CA GLN A 170 -5.24 -0.35 3.93
C GLN A 170 -5.52 -1.69 4.62
N ASN A 171 -4.50 -2.39 5.06
CA ASN A 171 -4.68 -3.68 5.73
C ASN A 171 -5.34 -3.52 7.09
N LEU A 172 -4.94 -2.51 7.90
CA LEU A 172 -5.57 -2.23 9.18
C LEU A 172 -7.04 -1.85 9.02
N LEU A 173 -7.40 -1.01 8.03
CA LEU A 173 -8.78 -0.67 7.71
C LEU A 173 -9.61 -1.89 7.28
N ARG A 174 -9.04 -2.82 6.50
CA ARG A 174 -9.72 -4.08 6.15
C ARG A 174 -9.96 -4.98 7.35
N ILE A 175 -8.99 -5.06 8.27
CA ILE A 175 -9.16 -5.80 9.52
C ILE A 175 -10.28 -5.18 10.36
N ALA A 176 -10.29 -3.84 10.48
CA ALA A 176 -11.34 -3.12 11.18
C ALA A 176 -12.72 -3.43 10.61
N GLN A 177 -12.86 -3.32 9.30
CA GLN A 177 -14.11 -3.57 8.63
C GLN A 177 -14.63 -5.00 8.79
N GLU A 178 -13.76 -6.00 8.62
CA GLU A 178 -14.13 -7.40 8.82
C GLU A 178 -14.53 -7.68 10.26
N SER A 179 -13.79 -7.09 11.23
CA SER A 179 -14.10 -7.22 12.65
C SER A 179 -15.43 -6.57 13.02
N LEU A 180 -15.74 -5.37 12.50
CA LEU A 180 -17.04 -4.71 12.69
C LEU A 180 -18.19 -5.50 12.04
N THR A 181 -17.96 -6.06 10.86
CA THR A 181 -18.94 -6.91 10.18
C THR A 181 -19.22 -8.17 11.00
N ASN A 182 -18.16 -8.77 11.57
CA ASN A 182 -18.28 -9.95 12.43
C ASN A 182 -18.99 -9.60 13.74
N ALA A 183 -18.68 -8.47 14.38
CA ALA A 183 -19.39 -7.99 15.56
C ALA A 183 -20.89 -7.78 15.28
N ALA A 184 -21.25 -7.12 14.19
CA ALA A 184 -22.65 -6.91 13.81
C ALA A 184 -23.39 -8.22 13.53
N ARG A 185 -22.71 -9.25 13.01
CA ARG A 185 -23.29 -10.56 12.68
C ARG A 185 -23.40 -11.46 13.92
N HIS A 186 -22.33 -11.54 14.72
CA HIS A 186 -22.17 -12.54 15.78
C HIS A 186 -22.46 -12.00 17.19
N ALA A 187 -22.43 -10.69 17.37
CA ALA A 187 -22.72 -10.01 18.63
C ALA A 187 -23.64 -8.79 18.42
N PRO A 188 -24.84 -8.97 17.83
CA PRO A 188 -25.73 -7.85 17.56
C PRO A 188 -26.10 -7.12 18.86
N GLY A 189 -25.90 -5.80 18.88
CA GLY A 189 -26.12 -4.92 20.03
C GLY A 189 -25.02 -5.00 21.10
N GLY A 190 -23.97 -5.78 20.92
CA GLY A 190 -22.78 -5.75 21.76
C GLY A 190 -22.03 -4.42 21.62
N GLU A 191 -21.47 -3.92 22.72
CA GLU A 191 -20.63 -2.73 22.70
C GLU A 191 -19.34 -3.03 21.93
N VAL A 192 -18.91 -2.11 21.05
CA VAL A 192 -17.67 -2.23 20.28
C VAL A 192 -16.65 -1.24 20.82
N ARG A 193 -15.42 -1.68 21.01
CA ARG A 193 -14.27 -0.83 21.36
C ARG A 193 -13.14 -1.07 20.37
N VAL A 194 -12.55 0.02 19.91
CA VAL A 194 -11.42 0.02 18.96
C VAL A 194 -10.30 0.83 19.56
N GLU A 195 -9.16 0.21 19.66
CA GLU A 195 -7.94 0.85 20.16
C GLU A 195 -6.87 0.82 19.06
N LEU A 196 -6.35 2.00 18.72
CA LEU A 196 -5.26 2.18 17.78
C LEU A 196 -4.06 2.74 18.51
N THR A 197 -2.98 1.96 18.59
CA THR A 197 -1.76 2.31 19.32
C THR A 197 -0.59 2.50 18.36
N PHE A 198 0.01 3.70 18.42
CA PHE A 198 1.25 4.01 17.70
C PHE A 198 2.45 3.80 18.64
N GLY A 199 3.06 2.61 18.57
CA GLY A 199 4.30 2.29 19.27
C GLY A 199 5.53 2.81 18.53
N ALA A 200 6.71 2.70 19.18
CA ALA A 200 7.98 3.19 18.60
C ALA A 200 8.38 2.43 17.32
N ALA A 201 8.06 1.15 17.22
CA ALA A 201 8.43 0.28 16.09
C ALA A 201 7.25 -0.53 15.53
N SER A 202 6.01 -0.23 15.96
CA SER A 202 4.83 -0.96 15.50
C SER A 202 3.58 -0.11 15.58
N THR A 203 2.57 -0.50 14.80
CA THR A 203 1.22 0.02 14.90
C THR A 203 0.30 -1.14 15.28
N THR A 204 -0.45 -0.98 16.35
CA THR A 204 -1.37 -2.02 16.87
C THR A 204 -2.80 -1.56 16.73
N LEU A 205 -3.64 -2.40 16.15
CA LEU A 205 -5.09 -2.22 16.09
C LEU A 205 -5.74 -3.35 16.88
N SER A 206 -6.47 -3.00 17.93
CA SER A 206 -7.26 -3.93 18.75
C SER A 206 -8.74 -3.58 18.61
N ILE A 207 -9.56 -4.56 18.29
CA ILE A 207 -11.00 -4.42 18.16
C ILE A 207 -11.65 -5.48 19.04
N ARG A 208 -12.47 -5.02 19.98
CA ARG A 208 -13.22 -5.87 20.92
C ARG A 208 -14.69 -5.61 20.76
N ASN A 209 -15.49 -6.63 20.85
CA ASN A 209 -16.92 -6.51 21.02
C ASN A 209 -17.37 -7.28 22.26
N GLY A 210 -18.32 -6.73 22.98
CA GLY A 210 -19.00 -7.43 24.07
C GLY A 210 -19.91 -8.55 23.57
N PRO A 211 -20.56 -9.29 24.47
CA PRO A 211 -21.52 -10.35 24.12
C PRO A 211 -22.75 -9.79 23.38
N ALA A 212 -23.40 -10.65 22.62
CA ALA A 212 -24.65 -10.29 21.93
C ALA A 212 -25.74 -9.92 22.95
N THR A 213 -26.38 -8.76 22.74
CA THR A 213 -27.55 -8.32 23.54
C THR A 213 -28.86 -8.52 22.80
N ARG A 214 -28.82 -8.96 21.52
CA ARG A 214 -29.96 -9.27 20.66
C ARG A 214 -29.82 -10.68 20.09
N MET A 215 -30.94 -11.24 19.59
CA MET A 215 -30.92 -12.57 18.98
C MET A 215 -29.94 -12.64 17.79
N VAL A 216 -29.05 -13.60 17.82
CA VAL A 216 -28.11 -13.88 16.75
C VAL A 216 -28.84 -14.63 15.63
N SER A 217 -28.78 -14.15 14.40
CA SER A 217 -29.27 -14.92 13.25
C SER A 217 -28.33 -16.12 13.00
N THR A 218 -28.88 -17.32 12.99
CA THR A 218 -28.15 -18.59 12.81
C THR A 218 -27.64 -18.78 11.37
N GLY A 219 -26.79 -17.90 10.88
CA GLY A 219 -26.08 -18.07 9.62
C GLY A 219 -24.67 -18.60 9.90
N ALA A 220 -24.34 -19.80 9.43
CA ALA A 220 -22.99 -20.34 9.53
C ALA A 220 -22.00 -19.42 8.80
N GLY A 221 -21.11 -18.77 9.55
CA GLY A 221 -20.01 -18.00 8.99
C GLY A 221 -19.01 -18.95 8.32
N SER A 222 -18.55 -18.63 7.13
CA SER A 222 -17.61 -19.48 6.36
C SER A 222 -16.21 -19.62 6.98
N GLY A 223 -15.91 -18.89 8.08
CA GLY A 223 -14.58 -18.83 8.71
C GLY A 223 -13.49 -18.19 7.85
N MET A 224 -13.76 -17.88 6.59
CA MET A 224 -12.80 -17.32 5.62
C MET A 224 -12.30 -15.92 6.00
N GLY A 225 -13.09 -15.14 6.74
CA GLY A 225 -12.69 -13.79 7.17
C GLY A 225 -11.43 -13.78 8.04
N LEU A 226 -11.34 -14.68 9.01
CA LEU A 226 -10.15 -14.80 9.88
C LEU A 226 -8.91 -15.30 9.13
N ILE A 227 -9.10 -16.23 8.20
CA ILE A 227 -8.00 -16.72 7.36
C ILE A 227 -7.44 -15.57 6.52
N GLY A 228 -8.29 -14.83 5.83
CA GLY A 228 -7.88 -13.70 5.01
C GLY A 228 -7.25 -12.55 5.82
N MET A 229 -7.64 -12.35 7.09
CA MET A 229 -6.97 -11.38 7.97
C MET A 229 -5.55 -11.86 8.33
N ARG A 230 -5.36 -13.14 8.65
CA ARG A 230 -4.03 -13.72 8.96
C ARG A 230 -3.08 -13.63 7.78
N GLU A 231 -3.51 -14.00 6.60
CA GLU A 231 -2.70 -13.91 5.38
C GLU A 231 -2.24 -12.49 5.09
N ARG A 232 -3.13 -11.50 5.22
CA ARG A 232 -2.80 -10.08 5.00
C ARG A 232 -1.79 -9.53 6.00
N VAL A 233 -1.92 -9.88 7.28
CA VAL A 233 -0.99 -9.43 8.32
C VAL A 233 0.37 -10.09 8.14
N ALA A 234 0.41 -11.37 7.76
CA ALA A 234 1.66 -12.09 7.48
C ALA A 234 2.45 -11.45 6.32
N LEU A 235 1.76 -10.92 5.28
CA LEU A 235 2.40 -10.19 4.18
C LEU A 235 3.06 -8.86 4.60
N LEU A 236 2.78 -8.39 5.82
CA LEU A 236 3.34 -7.18 6.42
C LEU A 236 4.30 -7.52 7.58
N GLU A 237 4.72 -8.78 7.67
CA GLU A 237 5.59 -9.27 8.76
C GLU A 237 5.00 -9.01 10.16
N GLY A 238 3.67 -8.84 10.21
CA GLY A 238 2.93 -8.59 11.44
C GLY A 238 2.39 -9.86 12.08
N THR A 239 1.74 -9.69 13.23
CA THR A 239 1.05 -10.76 13.96
C THR A 239 -0.40 -10.38 14.18
N ILE A 240 -1.30 -11.37 14.14
CA ILE A 240 -2.71 -11.18 14.45
C ILE A 240 -3.18 -12.30 15.38
N THR A 241 -3.88 -11.90 16.44
CA THR A 241 -4.58 -12.79 17.36
C THR A 241 -6.08 -12.54 17.27
N ALA A 242 -6.87 -13.60 17.35
CA ALA A 242 -8.32 -13.50 17.40
C ALA A 242 -8.86 -14.61 18.29
N GLY A 243 -9.74 -14.23 19.22
CA GLY A 243 -10.29 -15.16 20.19
C GLY A 243 -11.34 -14.57 21.13
N PRO A 244 -11.98 -15.41 21.96
CA PRO A 244 -12.95 -14.94 22.93
C PRO A 244 -12.28 -14.10 24.04
N VAL A 245 -12.98 -13.07 24.49
CA VAL A 245 -12.60 -12.30 25.66
C VAL A 245 -13.08 -13.03 26.93
N THR A 246 -12.15 -13.42 27.78
CA THR A 246 -12.46 -14.21 28.99
C THR A 246 -12.66 -13.36 30.24
N GLU A 247 -12.10 -12.15 30.28
CA GLU A 247 -12.09 -11.30 31.47
C GLU A 247 -12.42 -9.82 31.10
N GLY A 248 -12.86 -9.08 32.12
CA GLY A 248 -13.13 -7.64 31.98
C GLY A 248 -14.56 -7.32 31.49
N PRO A 249 -14.83 -6.06 31.12
CA PRO A 249 -16.16 -5.58 30.76
C PRO A 249 -16.73 -6.23 29.49
N ASP A 250 -15.85 -6.75 28.61
CA ASP A 250 -16.22 -7.40 27.36
C ASP A 250 -16.22 -8.93 27.45
N ALA A 251 -16.17 -9.49 28.68
CA ALA A 251 -16.16 -10.94 28.90
C ALA A 251 -17.36 -11.63 28.19
N GLY A 252 -17.10 -12.73 27.49
CA GLY A 252 -18.08 -13.40 26.64
C GLY A 252 -18.19 -12.81 25.24
N GLY A 253 -17.45 -11.77 24.93
CA GLY A 253 -17.29 -11.18 23.61
C GLY A 253 -16.12 -11.77 22.81
N TRP A 254 -15.66 -11.03 21.80
CA TRP A 254 -14.58 -11.43 20.90
C TRP A 254 -13.57 -10.29 20.71
N GLN A 255 -12.31 -10.63 20.59
CA GLN A 255 -11.22 -9.71 20.29
C GLN A 255 -10.49 -10.11 19.03
N VAL A 256 -10.11 -9.12 18.23
CA VAL A 256 -9.13 -9.22 17.15
C VAL A 256 -8.05 -8.17 17.44
N GLU A 257 -6.81 -8.59 17.46
CA GLU A 257 -5.65 -7.71 17.66
C GLU A 257 -4.61 -7.97 16.59
N ALA A 258 -4.24 -6.93 15.85
CA ALA A 258 -3.21 -6.96 14.81
C ALA A 258 -2.08 -6.01 15.19
N VAL A 259 -0.85 -6.52 15.16
CA VAL A 259 0.39 -5.78 15.40
C VAL A 259 1.21 -5.80 14.13
N ILE A 260 1.47 -4.65 13.55
CA ILE A 260 2.22 -4.50 12.30
C ILE A 260 3.48 -3.69 12.60
N PRO A 261 4.70 -4.19 12.25
CA PRO A 261 5.92 -3.42 12.30
C PRO A 261 5.81 -2.15 11.46
N GLY A 262 6.39 -1.04 11.92
CA GLY A 262 6.23 0.24 11.26
C GLY A 262 7.49 1.01 11.07
#